data_d43ef9ef1b9cf55a0c05bbbe4b5486f1
#
_entry.id   d43ef9ef1b9cf55a0c05bbbe4b5486f1
#
_cell.length_a   1.000
_cell.length_b   1.000
_cell.length_c   1.000
_cell.angle_alpha   90.00
_cell.angle_beta   90.00
_cell.angle_gamma   90.00
#
_symmetry.space_group_name_H-M   'P 1'
#
loop_
_entity.id
_entity.type
_entity.pdbx_description
1 polymer ?
#
loop_
_entity_poly.entity_id
_entity_poly.type
_entity_poly.pdbx_seq_one_letter_code
_entity_poly.pdbx_strand_id
1 'polypeptide(L)'
;MLLEYKFFEPAFYSTDVPDWGTSYVHCTELGPKASVCVDTGHHAPGTNIEYIVAFLLRKKRLGAFDFNSRFYADDDLIVGAADPFQLFRIMHEVNQGGGFDKGTTVSYVLDQCHNIEPKIPAQIRSITNVQEAVAKALIVDADALKKAQLAGDVLGANDVLMDAYNTDVRDLLGELRSEQGLATDPKLAYAKSGYAEKIAAERVGGAQAGWGA
;
A
#
# COMPACT_ATOMS: atom_id res chain seq x y z
N MET A 1 -17.08 1.15 -10.25
CA MET A 1 -17.06 2.39 -9.44
C MET A 1 -16.33 2.08 -8.14
N LEU A 2 -15.39 2.92 -7.74
CA LEU A 2 -14.68 2.82 -6.46
C LEU A 2 -15.22 3.92 -5.54
N LEU A 3 -15.54 3.55 -4.30
CA LEU A 3 -15.89 4.47 -3.23
C LEU A 3 -14.76 4.50 -2.22
N GLU A 4 -14.11 5.62 -2.16
CA GLU A 4 -13.13 5.95 -1.14
C GLU A 4 -13.81 6.65 0.04
N TYR A 5 -13.26 6.49 1.22
CA TYR A 5 -13.73 7.12 2.44
C TYR A 5 -12.59 7.91 3.08
N LYS A 6 -12.95 8.90 3.86
CA LYS A 6 -12.00 9.71 4.61
C LYS A 6 -12.61 10.12 5.93
N PHE A 7 -11.96 9.78 7.03
CA PHE A 7 -12.55 9.96 8.36
C PHE A 7 -12.53 11.41 8.86
N PHE A 8 -11.65 12.23 8.28
CA PHE A 8 -11.46 13.61 8.68
C PHE A 8 -10.96 14.46 7.51
N GLU A 9 -11.59 15.61 7.34
CA GLU A 9 -11.15 16.64 6.41
C GLU A 9 -10.88 17.94 7.18
N PRO A 10 -9.69 18.54 7.07
CA PRO A 10 -9.37 19.77 7.78
C PRO A 10 -9.99 21.03 7.15
N ALA A 11 -10.70 20.90 6.02
CA ALA A 11 -11.31 21.99 5.30
C ALA A 11 -12.74 22.28 5.79
N PHE A 12 -13.43 23.25 5.16
CA PHE A 12 -14.74 23.74 5.56
C PHE A 12 -15.90 22.91 4.98
N TYR A 13 -15.67 21.72 4.51
CA TYR A 13 -16.69 20.82 3.97
C TYR A 13 -16.82 19.55 4.81
N SER A 14 -17.99 18.96 4.76
CA SER A 14 -18.28 17.73 5.48
C SER A 14 -17.70 16.52 4.78
N THR A 15 -17.28 15.54 5.55
CA THR A 15 -16.97 14.20 5.05
C THR A 15 -18.26 13.38 4.98
N ASP A 16 -18.71 13.02 3.79
CA ASP A 16 -19.97 12.29 3.58
C ASP A 16 -19.79 10.78 3.79
N VAL A 17 -18.62 10.25 3.53
CA VAL A 17 -18.27 8.82 3.71
C VAL A 17 -17.08 8.73 4.67
N PRO A 18 -17.32 8.66 6.01
CA PRO A 18 -16.26 8.84 7.00
C PRO A 18 -15.44 7.60 7.28
N ASP A 19 -15.91 6.42 6.90
CA ASP A 19 -15.26 5.15 7.21
C ASP A 19 -15.56 4.06 6.18
N TRP A 20 -14.75 3.00 6.25
CA TRP A 20 -14.85 1.85 5.35
C TRP A 20 -16.21 1.12 5.43
N GLY A 21 -16.84 1.10 6.61
CA GLY A 21 -18.13 0.44 6.82
C GLY A 21 -19.24 1.17 6.09
N THR A 22 -19.27 2.50 6.18
CA THR A 22 -20.19 3.36 5.41
C THR A 22 -19.98 3.18 3.92
N SER A 23 -18.73 3.21 3.45
CA SER A 23 -18.37 2.94 2.04
C SER A 23 -18.84 1.55 1.60
N TYR A 24 -18.63 0.52 2.43
CA TYR A 24 -19.08 -0.85 2.15
C TYR A 24 -20.61 -0.95 2.01
N VAL A 25 -21.37 -0.29 2.89
CA VAL A 25 -22.85 -0.27 2.82
C VAL A 25 -23.30 0.35 1.50
N HIS A 26 -22.77 1.53 1.15
CA HIS A 26 -23.10 2.18 -0.13
C HIS A 26 -22.72 1.32 -1.33
N CYS A 27 -21.55 0.68 -1.32
CA CYS A 27 -21.16 -0.25 -2.38
C CYS A 27 -22.12 -1.43 -2.51
N THR A 28 -22.71 -1.88 -1.38
CA THR A 28 -23.67 -2.98 -1.39
C THR A 28 -25.00 -2.55 -2.02
N GLU A 29 -25.47 -1.35 -1.69
CA GLU A 29 -26.70 -0.77 -2.24
C GLU A 29 -26.58 -0.43 -3.73
N LEU A 30 -25.42 0.07 -4.16
CA LEU A 30 -25.10 0.41 -5.55
C LEU A 30 -24.93 -0.84 -6.46
N GLY A 31 -24.78 -2.02 -5.85
CA GLY A 31 -24.74 -3.28 -6.57
C GLY A 31 -23.34 -3.79 -6.92
N PRO A 32 -23.23 -4.83 -7.78
CA PRO A 32 -21.98 -5.60 -7.92
C PRO A 32 -20.82 -4.87 -8.61
N LYS A 33 -21.06 -3.73 -9.24
CA LYS A 33 -20.05 -2.91 -9.92
C LYS A 33 -19.44 -1.83 -9.03
N ALA A 34 -19.86 -1.75 -7.76
CA ALA A 34 -19.32 -0.81 -6.78
C ALA A 34 -18.43 -1.56 -5.78
N SER A 35 -17.27 -1.02 -5.50
CA SER A 35 -16.28 -1.58 -4.56
C SER A 35 -15.61 -0.47 -3.78
N VAL A 36 -15.07 -0.83 -2.62
CA VAL A 36 -14.38 0.08 -1.72
C VAL A 36 -12.95 0.30 -2.21
N CYS A 37 -12.51 1.56 -2.22
CA CYS A 37 -11.10 1.92 -2.27
C CYS A 37 -10.59 2.09 -0.85
N VAL A 38 -9.53 1.38 -0.49
CA VAL A 38 -8.88 1.47 0.82
C VAL A 38 -7.66 2.36 0.68
N ASP A 39 -7.78 3.61 1.10
CA ASP A 39 -6.63 4.47 1.33
C ASP A 39 -6.03 4.15 2.69
N THR A 40 -4.72 3.86 2.72
CA THR A 40 -4.03 3.45 3.95
C THR A 40 -3.80 4.60 4.93
N GLY A 41 -3.90 5.84 4.48
CA GLY A 41 -3.85 7.06 5.28
C GLY A 41 -5.19 7.48 5.90
N HIS A 42 -6.31 7.07 5.32
CA HIS A 42 -7.65 7.53 5.67
C HIS A 42 -8.26 6.80 6.87
N HIS A 43 -7.47 6.51 7.89
CA HIS A 43 -7.94 5.80 9.07
C HIS A 43 -7.52 6.52 10.36
N ALA A 44 -8.34 6.42 11.39
CA ALA A 44 -7.95 6.87 12.73
C ALA A 44 -6.71 6.08 13.23
N PRO A 45 -5.84 6.68 14.04
CA PRO A 45 -4.72 5.97 14.65
C PRO A 45 -5.18 4.71 15.39
N GLY A 46 -4.45 3.60 15.20
CA GLY A 46 -4.77 2.32 15.81
C GLY A 46 -5.84 1.49 15.08
N THR A 47 -6.34 1.95 13.94
CA THR A 47 -7.26 1.14 13.13
C THR A 47 -6.57 -0.11 12.59
N ASN A 48 -7.24 -1.24 12.74
CA ASN A 48 -6.80 -2.52 12.16
C ASN A 48 -7.17 -2.59 10.67
N ILE A 49 -6.28 -2.06 9.82
CA ILE A 49 -6.51 -1.98 8.36
C ILE A 49 -6.46 -3.37 7.74
N GLU A 50 -5.60 -4.26 8.20
CA GLU A 50 -5.50 -5.63 7.72
C GLU A 50 -6.82 -6.40 7.92
N TYR A 51 -7.54 -6.19 9.02
CA TYR A 51 -8.87 -6.75 9.21
C TYR A 51 -9.88 -6.21 8.19
N ILE A 52 -9.85 -4.90 7.93
CA ILE A 52 -10.72 -4.26 6.92
C ILE A 52 -10.48 -4.89 5.56
N VAL A 53 -9.23 -5.07 5.18
CA VAL A 53 -8.82 -5.69 3.91
C VAL A 53 -9.32 -7.13 3.81
N ALA A 54 -9.08 -7.95 4.85
CA ALA A 54 -9.55 -9.33 4.91
C ALA A 54 -11.08 -9.42 4.79
N PHE A 55 -11.80 -8.52 5.49
CA PHE A 55 -13.26 -8.46 5.42
C PHE A 55 -13.75 -8.09 4.01
N LEU A 56 -13.20 -7.05 3.40
CA LEU A 56 -13.59 -6.58 2.08
C LEU A 56 -13.27 -7.59 0.98
N LEU A 57 -12.14 -8.31 1.07
CA LEU A 57 -11.80 -9.44 0.17
C LEU A 57 -12.81 -10.56 0.29
N ARG A 58 -13.13 -11.00 1.51
CA ARG A 58 -14.14 -12.03 1.76
C ARG A 58 -15.52 -11.64 1.22
N LYS A 59 -15.86 -10.37 1.27
CA LYS A 59 -17.12 -9.83 0.75
C LYS A 59 -17.08 -9.52 -0.75
N LYS A 60 -15.94 -9.68 -1.41
CA LYS A 60 -15.73 -9.32 -2.82
C LYS A 60 -16.05 -7.84 -3.09
N ARG A 61 -15.62 -6.98 -2.18
CA ARG A 61 -15.85 -5.53 -2.20
C ARG A 61 -14.59 -4.69 -2.10
N LEU A 62 -13.42 -5.32 -2.01
CA LEU A 62 -12.17 -4.61 -2.19
C LEU A 62 -11.96 -4.36 -3.68
N GLY A 63 -11.90 -3.12 -4.10
CA GLY A 63 -11.71 -2.74 -5.51
C GLY A 63 -10.37 -2.09 -5.79
N ALA A 64 -9.86 -1.34 -4.83
CA ALA A 64 -8.56 -0.68 -4.96
C ALA A 64 -7.92 -0.41 -3.59
N PHE A 65 -6.61 -0.16 -3.68
CA PHE A 65 -5.86 0.54 -2.65
C PHE A 65 -5.34 1.87 -3.19
N ASP A 66 -5.33 2.89 -2.32
CA ASP A 66 -4.49 4.06 -2.42
C ASP A 66 -3.45 3.99 -1.30
N PHE A 67 -2.21 3.63 -1.67
CA PHE A 67 -1.14 3.40 -0.70
C PHE A 67 -0.38 4.67 -0.39
N ASN A 68 -0.30 4.99 0.88
CA ASN A 68 0.57 5.97 1.49
C ASN A 68 0.96 5.50 2.91
N SER A 69 1.62 6.33 3.67
CA SER A 69 1.83 6.16 5.10
C SER A 69 1.41 7.40 5.84
N ARG A 70 1.03 7.23 7.09
CA ARG A 70 0.64 8.31 7.99
C ARG A 70 1.16 8.08 9.40
N PHE A 71 1.30 9.15 10.17
CA PHE A 71 1.47 9.10 11.62
C PHE A 71 0.22 9.54 12.35
N TYR A 72 -0.36 10.66 11.99
CA TYR A 72 -1.41 11.31 12.79
C TYR A 72 -2.69 11.60 12.00
N ALA A 73 -2.55 11.95 10.74
CA ALA A 73 -3.65 12.32 9.86
C ALA A 73 -3.39 11.79 8.45
N ASP A 74 -3.94 12.44 7.46
CA ASP A 74 -3.73 12.16 6.04
C ASP A 74 -2.39 12.77 5.60
N ASP A 75 -1.31 12.12 5.98
CA ASP A 75 0.03 12.68 5.84
C ASP A 75 0.67 12.39 4.46
N ASP A 76 0.11 11.46 3.68
CA ASP A 76 0.56 11.04 2.34
C ASP A 76 2.07 10.72 2.26
N LEU A 77 2.62 10.13 3.31
CA LEU A 77 4.05 9.81 3.39
C LEU A 77 4.41 8.65 2.46
N ILE A 78 5.72 8.49 2.24
CA ILE A 78 6.29 7.34 1.52
C ILE A 78 5.73 6.04 2.09
N VAL A 79 5.17 5.19 1.23
CA VAL A 79 4.51 3.93 1.62
C VAL A 79 5.43 3.07 2.49
N GLY A 80 4.91 2.63 3.62
CA GLY A 80 5.65 1.80 4.58
C GLY A 80 6.66 2.58 5.44
N ALA A 81 6.76 3.91 5.32
CA ALA A 81 7.74 4.69 6.09
C ALA A 81 7.38 4.79 7.57
N ALA A 82 6.10 4.87 7.90
CA ALA A 82 5.64 5.02 9.28
C ALA A 82 5.48 3.65 9.99
N ASP A 83 4.89 2.68 9.32
CA ASP A 83 4.68 1.33 9.85
C ASP A 83 4.87 0.26 8.77
N PRO A 84 6.13 -0.16 8.52
CA PRO A 84 6.42 -1.18 7.53
C PRO A 84 5.85 -2.56 7.91
N PHE A 85 5.65 -2.82 9.20
CA PHE A 85 5.04 -4.07 9.67
C PHE A 85 3.54 -4.11 9.38
N GLN A 86 2.84 -2.98 9.50
CA GLN A 86 1.43 -2.89 9.09
C GLN A 86 1.28 -3.13 7.58
N LEU A 87 2.15 -2.54 6.75
CA LEU A 87 2.14 -2.79 5.31
C LEU A 87 2.32 -4.28 4.99
N PHE A 88 3.26 -4.95 5.65
CA PHE A 88 3.44 -6.40 5.52
C PHE A 88 2.18 -7.18 5.89
N ARG A 89 1.54 -6.86 7.02
CA ARG A 89 0.31 -7.53 7.47
C ARG A 89 -0.85 -7.30 6.50
N ILE A 90 -0.98 -6.11 5.94
CA ILE A 90 -1.97 -5.82 4.89
C ILE A 90 -1.72 -6.72 3.67
N MET A 91 -0.46 -6.81 3.18
CA MET A 91 -0.12 -7.67 2.05
C MET A 91 -0.30 -9.15 2.35
N HIS A 92 -0.08 -9.57 3.60
CA HIS A 92 -0.38 -10.93 4.04
C HIS A 92 -1.88 -11.24 3.91
N GLU A 93 -2.77 -10.37 4.37
CA GLU A 93 -4.22 -10.54 4.22
C GLU A 93 -4.66 -10.50 2.75
N VAL A 94 -4.02 -9.66 1.93
CA VAL A 94 -4.26 -9.66 0.47
C VAL A 94 -3.92 -11.01 -0.13
N ASN A 95 -2.76 -11.59 0.23
CA ASN A 95 -2.34 -12.92 -0.23
C ASN A 95 -3.31 -14.02 0.24
N GLN A 96 -3.64 -14.04 1.53
CA GLN A 96 -4.56 -15.05 2.10
C GLN A 96 -5.98 -14.95 1.54
N GLY A 97 -6.43 -13.75 1.21
CA GLY A 97 -7.75 -13.47 0.65
C GLY A 97 -7.84 -13.63 -0.88
N GLY A 98 -6.77 -14.09 -1.55
CA GLY A 98 -6.74 -14.27 -3.00
C GLY A 98 -6.64 -12.97 -3.80
N GLY A 99 -6.18 -11.88 -3.18
CA GLY A 99 -6.04 -10.59 -3.86
C GLY A 99 -4.99 -10.58 -4.97
N PHE A 100 -4.07 -11.55 -4.97
CA PHE A 100 -3.08 -11.74 -6.04
C PHE A 100 -3.46 -12.83 -7.04
N ASP A 101 -4.62 -13.46 -6.88
CA ASP A 101 -5.05 -14.56 -7.75
C ASP A 101 -5.37 -14.06 -9.16
N LYS A 102 -5.14 -14.91 -10.14
CA LYS A 102 -5.46 -14.63 -11.53
C LYS A 102 -6.96 -14.35 -11.71
N GLY A 103 -7.29 -13.19 -12.22
CA GLY A 103 -8.67 -12.75 -12.44
C GLY A 103 -9.23 -11.86 -11.33
N THR A 104 -8.47 -11.59 -10.30
CA THR A 104 -8.79 -10.55 -9.31
C THR A 104 -8.72 -9.16 -9.95
N THR A 105 -9.65 -8.28 -9.60
CA THR A 105 -9.77 -6.93 -10.17
C THR A 105 -9.37 -5.84 -9.19
N VAL A 106 -8.58 -6.17 -8.16
CA VAL A 106 -8.07 -5.18 -7.21
C VAL A 106 -6.98 -4.34 -7.86
N SER A 107 -7.13 -3.02 -7.83
CA SER A 107 -6.11 -2.08 -8.28
C SER A 107 -5.20 -1.67 -7.13
N TYR A 108 -3.91 -1.53 -7.42
CA TYR A 108 -2.88 -1.13 -6.45
C TYR A 108 -2.29 0.20 -6.92
N VAL A 109 -2.67 1.29 -6.28
CA VAL A 109 -2.28 2.64 -6.63
C VAL A 109 -1.48 3.26 -5.49
N LEU A 110 -0.62 4.20 -5.80
CA LEU A 110 0.14 4.96 -4.82
C LEU A 110 -0.41 6.38 -4.77
N ASP A 111 -0.89 6.79 -3.61
CA ASP A 111 -1.35 8.14 -3.33
C ASP A 111 -0.35 8.91 -2.42
N GLN A 112 0.92 8.55 -2.51
CA GLN A 112 1.96 9.26 -1.81
C GLN A 112 2.32 10.53 -2.56
N CYS A 113 2.13 11.69 -1.95
CA CYS A 113 2.49 12.98 -2.52
C CYS A 113 2.88 14.00 -1.45
N HIS A 114 4.13 14.42 -1.44
CA HIS A 114 4.64 15.44 -0.53
C HIS A 114 5.39 16.54 -1.29
N ASN A 115 5.38 17.76 -0.77
CA ASN A 115 6.02 18.90 -1.44
C ASN A 115 7.55 18.91 -1.29
N ILE A 116 8.06 18.26 -0.26
CA ILE A 116 9.46 18.38 0.16
C ILE A 116 10.36 17.43 -0.64
N GLU A 117 9.98 16.15 -0.76
CA GLU A 117 10.82 15.19 -1.44
C GLU A 117 10.67 15.20 -2.96
N PRO A 118 11.73 14.83 -3.70
CA PRO A 118 11.66 14.65 -5.15
C PRO A 118 10.66 13.54 -5.51
N LYS A 119 9.67 13.84 -6.35
CA LYS A 119 8.51 12.97 -6.62
C LYS A 119 8.90 11.60 -7.16
N ILE A 120 9.75 11.54 -8.19
CA ILE A 120 10.10 10.26 -8.83
C ILE A 120 10.89 9.34 -7.88
N PRO A 121 11.94 9.78 -7.17
CA PRO A 121 12.61 8.97 -6.16
C PRO A 121 11.69 8.50 -5.03
N ALA A 122 10.73 9.33 -4.60
CA ALA A 122 9.76 8.98 -3.58
C ALA A 122 8.80 7.88 -4.07
N GLN A 123 8.28 7.99 -5.29
CA GLN A 123 7.45 6.95 -5.91
C GLN A 123 8.23 5.64 -6.12
N ILE A 124 9.47 5.70 -6.58
CA ILE A 124 10.33 4.50 -6.70
C ILE A 124 10.49 3.84 -5.33
N ARG A 125 10.72 4.62 -4.26
CA ARG A 125 10.82 4.08 -2.90
C ARG A 125 9.50 3.45 -2.45
N SER A 126 8.38 4.10 -2.67
CA SER A 126 7.06 3.59 -2.32
C SER A 126 6.78 2.26 -3.03
N ILE A 127 7.03 2.17 -4.34
CA ILE A 127 6.87 0.93 -5.11
C ILE A 127 7.77 -0.18 -4.55
N THR A 128 9.05 0.11 -4.28
CA THR A 128 9.97 -0.91 -3.75
C THR A 128 9.55 -1.40 -2.38
N ASN A 129 9.06 -0.54 -1.51
CA ASN A 129 8.55 -0.93 -0.19
C ASN A 129 7.31 -1.83 -0.29
N VAL A 130 6.39 -1.54 -1.22
CA VAL A 130 5.24 -2.41 -1.49
C VAL A 130 5.70 -3.76 -2.03
N GLN A 131 6.64 -3.80 -2.98
CA GLN A 131 7.19 -5.04 -3.53
C GLN A 131 7.87 -5.89 -2.44
N GLU A 132 8.63 -5.27 -1.54
CA GLU A 132 9.25 -5.98 -0.39
C GLU A 132 8.18 -6.55 0.54
N ALA A 133 7.13 -5.80 0.86
CA ALA A 133 6.03 -6.28 1.69
C ALA A 133 5.27 -7.45 1.04
N VAL A 134 5.01 -7.38 -0.26
CA VAL A 134 4.39 -8.48 -1.04
C VAL A 134 5.29 -9.73 -1.02
N ALA A 135 6.59 -9.59 -1.31
CA ALA A 135 7.51 -10.72 -1.31
C ALA A 135 7.57 -11.40 0.07
N LYS A 136 7.64 -10.62 1.14
CA LYS A 136 7.59 -11.13 2.52
C LYS A 136 6.26 -11.81 2.83
N ALA A 137 5.14 -11.29 2.36
CA ALA A 137 3.83 -11.91 2.55
C ALA A 137 3.71 -13.26 1.82
N LEU A 138 4.33 -13.38 0.65
CA LEU A 138 4.32 -14.61 -0.15
C LEU A 138 5.17 -15.73 0.46
N ILE A 139 6.21 -15.43 1.25
CA ILE A 139 7.08 -16.44 1.88
C ILE A 139 6.59 -16.87 3.26
N VAL A 140 5.47 -16.32 3.78
CA VAL A 140 4.87 -16.81 5.03
C VAL A 140 4.47 -18.28 4.88
N ASP A 141 4.92 -19.12 5.80
CA ASP A 141 4.46 -20.52 5.87
C ASP A 141 3.01 -20.56 6.36
N ALA A 142 2.08 -20.56 5.40
CA ALA A 142 0.64 -20.51 5.68
C ALA A 142 0.15 -21.75 6.44
N ASP A 143 0.74 -22.92 6.23
CA ASP A 143 0.36 -24.15 6.91
C ASP A 143 0.83 -24.16 8.37
N ALA A 144 2.08 -23.74 8.62
CA ALA A 144 2.61 -23.58 9.96
C ALA A 144 1.82 -22.53 10.74
N LEU A 145 1.53 -21.38 10.14
CA LEU A 145 0.73 -20.31 10.73
C LEU A 145 -0.67 -20.82 11.12
N LYS A 146 -1.36 -21.46 10.19
CA LYS A 146 -2.70 -22.00 10.44
C LYS A 146 -2.70 -23.08 11.53
N LYS A 147 -1.70 -23.96 11.54
CA LYS A 147 -1.53 -24.98 12.57
C LYS A 147 -1.36 -24.36 13.96
N ALA A 148 -0.49 -23.36 14.09
CA ALA A 148 -0.27 -22.65 15.35
C ALA A 148 -1.56 -21.92 15.81
N GLN A 149 -2.24 -21.23 14.93
CA GLN A 149 -3.51 -20.53 15.22
C GLN A 149 -4.59 -21.51 15.71
N LEU A 150 -4.78 -22.64 15.06
CA LEU A 150 -5.77 -23.64 15.46
C LEU A 150 -5.43 -24.32 16.80
N ALA A 151 -4.15 -24.44 17.12
CA ALA A 151 -3.69 -24.97 18.41
C ALA A 151 -3.75 -23.93 19.55
N GLY A 152 -4.04 -22.66 19.26
CA GLY A 152 -3.96 -21.56 20.23
C GLY A 152 -2.51 -21.22 20.61
N ASP A 153 -1.54 -21.64 19.82
CA ASP A 153 -0.11 -21.30 20.00
C ASP A 153 0.13 -19.89 19.44
N VAL A 154 -0.11 -18.90 20.27
CA VAL A 154 0.03 -17.50 19.90
C VAL A 154 1.48 -17.13 19.61
N LEU A 155 2.43 -17.69 20.38
CA LEU A 155 3.85 -17.43 20.19
C LEU A 155 4.35 -18.04 18.88
N GLY A 156 4.06 -19.31 18.61
CA GLY A 156 4.42 -19.95 17.34
C GLY A 156 3.80 -19.26 16.12
N ALA A 157 2.55 -18.80 16.22
CA ALA A 157 1.93 -18.02 15.16
C ALA A 157 2.65 -16.67 14.92
N ASN A 158 3.06 -15.99 16.00
CA ASN A 158 3.85 -14.77 15.90
C ASN A 158 5.21 -15.03 15.25
N ASP A 159 5.91 -16.10 15.66
CA ASP A 159 7.23 -16.42 15.14
C ASP A 159 7.20 -16.67 13.63
N VAL A 160 6.20 -17.40 13.12
CA VAL A 160 6.03 -17.62 11.67
C VAL A 160 5.89 -16.30 10.91
N LEU A 161 5.10 -15.36 11.42
CA LEU A 161 4.95 -14.05 10.78
C LEU A 161 6.22 -13.21 10.87
N MET A 162 6.89 -13.22 12.03
CA MET A 162 8.10 -12.43 12.25
C MET A 162 9.29 -12.95 11.46
N ASP A 163 9.42 -14.25 11.29
CA ASP A 163 10.46 -14.87 10.45
C ASP A 163 10.33 -14.41 8.99
N ALA A 164 9.13 -14.43 8.45
CA ALA A 164 8.87 -13.91 7.11
C ALA A 164 9.14 -12.40 7.01
N TYR A 165 8.66 -11.62 7.98
CA TYR A 165 8.86 -10.18 8.01
C TYR A 165 10.33 -9.78 8.10
N ASN A 166 11.14 -10.50 8.87
CA ASN A 166 12.57 -10.23 9.06
C ASN A 166 13.45 -10.76 7.92
N THR A 167 12.90 -11.59 7.02
CA THR A 167 13.64 -12.08 5.86
C THR A 167 13.99 -10.94 4.91
N ASP A 168 15.27 -10.82 4.55
CA ASP A 168 15.71 -9.86 3.54
C ASP A 168 15.39 -10.40 2.13
N VAL A 169 14.49 -9.74 1.44
CA VAL A 169 14.02 -10.11 0.09
C VAL A 169 14.59 -9.22 -1.02
N ARG A 170 15.51 -8.30 -0.69
CA ARG A 170 16.00 -7.30 -1.66
C ARG A 170 16.78 -7.91 -2.78
N ASP A 171 17.63 -8.89 -2.49
CA ASP A 171 18.42 -9.59 -3.52
C ASP A 171 17.52 -10.40 -4.44
N LEU A 172 16.53 -11.12 -3.90
CA LEU A 172 15.50 -11.84 -4.66
C LEU A 172 14.76 -10.90 -5.63
N LEU A 173 14.32 -9.74 -5.14
CA LEU A 173 13.62 -8.76 -5.96
C LEU A 173 14.55 -8.12 -7.00
N GLY A 174 15.84 -7.94 -6.69
CA GLY A 174 16.85 -7.48 -7.63
C GLY A 174 17.04 -8.47 -8.78
N GLU A 175 17.14 -9.75 -8.46
CA GLU A 175 17.28 -10.83 -9.46
C GLU A 175 16.03 -10.90 -10.36
N LEU A 176 14.84 -10.89 -9.77
CA LEU A 176 13.58 -10.89 -10.50
C LEU A 176 13.47 -9.71 -11.48
N ARG A 177 13.89 -8.51 -11.07
CA ARG A 177 13.95 -7.35 -11.98
C ARG A 177 14.94 -7.57 -13.12
N SER A 178 16.11 -8.13 -12.82
CA SER A 178 17.14 -8.45 -13.82
C SER A 178 16.63 -9.43 -14.86
N GLU A 179 15.91 -10.48 -14.47
CA GLU A 179 15.28 -11.44 -15.38
C GLU A 179 14.26 -10.79 -16.33
N GLN A 180 13.62 -9.72 -15.87
CA GLN A 180 12.68 -8.93 -16.67
C GLN A 180 13.36 -7.81 -17.48
N GLY A 181 14.69 -7.75 -17.50
CA GLY A 181 15.45 -6.70 -18.18
C GLY A 181 15.35 -5.32 -17.51
N LEU A 182 14.98 -5.28 -16.24
CA LEU A 182 14.87 -4.06 -15.44
C LEU A 182 16.12 -3.87 -14.56
N ALA A 183 16.31 -2.64 -14.07
CA ALA A 183 17.40 -2.35 -13.15
C ALA A 183 17.21 -3.08 -11.80
N THR A 184 18.25 -3.74 -11.32
CA THR A 184 18.27 -4.43 -10.00
C THR A 184 18.00 -3.45 -8.86
N ASP A 185 18.61 -2.26 -8.92
CA ASP A 185 18.34 -1.11 -8.04
C ASP A 185 17.74 0.04 -8.85
N PRO A 186 16.42 0.20 -8.85
CA PRO A 186 15.75 1.22 -9.65
C PRO A 186 16.04 2.65 -9.18
N LYS A 187 16.31 2.85 -7.88
CA LYS A 187 16.67 4.16 -7.34
C LYS A 187 18.05 4.61 -7.81
N LEU A 188 19.01 3.69 -7.77
CA LEU A 188 20.36 3.96 -8.29
C LEU A 188 20.34 4.17 -9.81
N ALA A 189 19.55 3.39 -10.54
CA ALA A 189 19.37 3.56 -11.99
C ALA A 189 18.78 4.93 -12.32
N TYR A 190 17.76 5.37 -11.61
CA TYR A 190 17.20 6.71 -11.77
C TYR A 190 18.25 7.80 -11.49
N ALA A 191 18.98 7.68 -10.38
CA ALA A 191 20.01 8.66 -10.02
C ALA A 191 21.13 8.78 -11.09
N LYS A 192 21.46 7.66 -11.76
CA LYS A 192 22.48 7.63 -12.82
C LYS A 192 21.94 8.03 -14.19
N SER A 193 20.63 8.14 -14.37
CA SER A 193 20.02 8.40 -15.69
C SER A 193 20.20 9.83 -16.19
N GLY A 194 20.55 10.78 -15.30
CA GLY A 194 20.59 12.21 -15.62
C GLY A 194 19.20 12.82 -15.90
N TYR A 195 18.11 12.06 -15.64
CA TYR A 195 16.76 12.51 -15.97
C TYR A 195 16.35 13.75 -15.18
N ALA A 196 16.73 13.83 -13.90
CA ALA A 196 16.38 14.96 -13.05
C ALA A 196 16.97 16.27 -13.58
N GLU A 197 18.25 16.24 -13.94
CA GLU A 197 18.98 17.39 -14.49
C GLU A 197 18.42 17.80 -15.85
N LYS A 198 18.14 16.81 -16.70
CA LYS A 198 17.54 17.05 -18.03
C LYS A 198 16.19 17.77 -17.89
N ILE A 199 15.28 17.24 -17.06
CA ILE A 199 13.95 17.83 -16.88
C ILE A 199 14.01 19.19 -16.19
N ALA A 200 14.92 19.39 -15.24
CA ALA A 200 15.15 20.69 -14.64
C ALA A 200 15.57 21.74 -15.69
N ALA A 201 16.49 21.37 -16.59
CA ALA A 201 16.93 22.26 -17.67
C ALA A 201 15.82 22.57 -18.68
N GLU A 202 15.00 21.57 -19.05
CA GLU A 202 13.87 21.74 -19.97
C GLU A 202 12.74 22.60 -19.39
N ARG A 203 12.58 22.62 -18.07
CA ARG A 203 11.51 23.35 -17.37
C ARG A 203 11.96 24.68 -16.77
N VAL A 204 13.17 25.13 -17.06
CA VAL A 204 13.66 26.49 -16.69
C VAL A 204 12.78 27.53 -17.35
N GLY A 205 11.95 28.22 -16.56
CA GLY A 205 10.98 29.22 -17.04
C GLY A 205 9.50 28.83 -16.94
N GLY A 206 9.20 27.57 -16.63
CA GLY A 206 7.86 27.18 -16.18
C GLY A 206 7.64 27.67 -14.74
N ALA A 207 6.57 28.42 -14.51
CA ALA A 207 6.19 28.80 -13.13
C ALA A 207 6.21 27.52 -12.27
N GLN A 208 6.94 27.56 -11.14
CA GLN A 208 6.69 26.61 -10.07
C GLN A 208 5.20 26.72 -9.73
N ALA A 209 4.41 25.78 -10.24
CA ALA A 209 3.07 25.56 -9.72
C ALA A 209 3.26 24.97 -8.31
N GLY A 210 3.70 25.81 -7.39
CA GLY A 210 3.59 25.53 -5.98
C GLY A 210 2.12 25.61 -5.64
N TRP A 211 1.58 24.59 -5.08
CA TRP A 211 0.43 24.72 -4.21
C TRP A 211 0.84 25.72 -3.14
N GLY A 212 0.12 26.85 -3.09
CA GLY A 212 0.54 28.04 -2.38
C GLY A 212 1.04 27.79 -0.96
N ALA A 213 2.03 28.63 -0.61
CA ALA A 213 2.49 28.79 0.75
C ALA A 213 1.36 29.29 1.65
#